data_3a0df21714e199f77682f2300286d4e0
#
_entry.id   3a0df21714e199f77682f2300286d4e0
#
_cell.length_a   1.000
_cell.length_b   1.000
_cell.length_c   1.000
_cell.angle_alpha   90.00
_cell.angle_beta   90.00
_cell.angle_gamma   90.00
#
_symmetry.space_group_name_H-M   'P 1'
#
loop_
_entity.id
_entity.type
_entity.pdbx_description
1 polymer ?
#
loop_
_entity_poly.entity_id
_entity_poly.type
_entity_poly.pdbx_seq_one_letter_code
_entity_poly.pdbx_strand_id
1 'polypeptide(L)'
;MAACGWSMLIGIATAVSVAAPLAFAAASCDTLEPCAAKACRLDADIAQAKAKGNTRQLASLERARAEMVHCNDDGLKQKRKVALEQAQRRIDRREVELKKVEASGNAAKVKKAQRNLESARKAYAEIEKSPL
;
A
#
# COMPACT_ATOMS: atom_id res chain seq x y z
N MET A 1 69.62 31.40 -9.12
CA MET A 1 69.39 30.11 -9.79
C MET A 1 67.97 29.70 -9.47
N ALA A 2 67.08 29.77 -10.45
CA ALA A 2 65.65 29.59 -10.34
C ALA A 2 65.26 28.12 -10.49
N ALA A 3 64.35 27.63 -9.67
CA ALA A 3 63.66 26.36 -9.91
C ALA A 3 62.16 26.59 -9.90
N CYS A 4 61.52 26.47 -11.08
CA CYS A 4 60.08 26.47 -11.32
C CYS A 4 59.49 25.19 -10.82
N GLY A 5 58.54 25.30 -9.93
CA GLY A 5 57.64 24.20 -9.54
C GLY A 5 56.28 24.31 -10.26
N TRP A 6 55.97 23.34 -11.10
CA TRP A 6 54.74 23.25 -11.87
C TRP A 6 53.73 22.42 -11.09
N SER A 7 52.72 23.08 -10.50
CA SER A 7 51.63 22.40 -9.84
C SER A 7 50.56 21.98 -10.85
N MET A 8 50.44 20.68 -11.07
CA MET A 8 49.31 20.07 -11.79
C MET A 8 48.09 20.03 -10.88
N LEU A 9 47.04 20.79 -11.23
CA LEU A 9 45.73 20.69 -10.66
C LEU A 9 44.96 19.57 -11.39
N ILE A 10 44.77 18.44 -10.69
CA ILE A 10 43.92 17.34 -11.16
C ILE A 10 42.47 17.69 -10.74
N GLY A 11 41.65 18.11 -11.71
CA GLY A 11 40.23 18.35 -11.53
C GLY A 11 39.51 17.01 -11.44
N ILE A 12 38.95 16.68 -10.27
CA ILE A 12 38.08 15.55 -10.07
C ILE A 12 36.65 15.99 -10.49
N ALA A 13 36.22 15.54 -11.67
CA ALA A 13 34.83 15.69 -12.11
C ALA A 13 33.97 14.70 -11.36
N THR A 14 33.26 15.16 -10.32
CA THR A 14 32.23 14.36 -9.64
C THR A 14 30.97 14.32 -10.50
N ALA A 15 30.72 13.18 -11.13
CA ALA A 15 29.46 12.92 -11.80
C ALA A 15 28.33 12.78 -10.73
N VAL A 16 27.49 13.80 -10.61
CA VAL A 16 26.28 13.73 -9.79
C VAL A 16 25.25 12.92 -10.56
N SER A 17 25.11 11.64 -10.20
CA SER A 17 24.00 10.80 -10.67
C SER A 17 22.71 11.29 -10.02
N VAL A 18 21.90 12.02 -10.78
CA VAL A 18 20.54 12.40 -10.38
C VAL A 18 19.66 11.14 -10.45
N ALA A 19 19.53 10.45 -9.33
CA ALA A 19 18.50 9.44 -9.16
C ALA A 19 17.16 10.17 -9.05
N ALA A 20 16.39 10.23 -10.14
CA ALA A 20 15.05 10.78 -10.14
C ALA A 20 14.16 9.96 -9.18
N PRO A 21 13.39 10.61 -8.28
CA PRO A 21 12.59 9.91 -7.30
C PRO A 21 11.39 9.24 -7.97
N LEU A 22 11.39 7.90 -8.02
CA LEU A 22 10.24 7.08 -8.40
C LEU A 22 9.00 7.28 -7.47
N ALA A 23 9.18 7.97 -6.35
CA ALA A 23 8.12 8.33 -5.42
C ALA A 23 7.04 9.28 -5.99
N PHE A 24 7.35 10.03 -7.05
CA PHE A 24 6.42 11.01 -7.62
C PHE A 24 5.28 10.35 -8.42
N ALA A 25 5.50 9.17 -8.99
CA ALA A 25 4.49 8.48 -9.77
C ALA A 25 3.37 7.85 -8.92
N ALA A 26 3.68 7.38 -7.69
CA ALA A 26 2.68 6.78 -6.81
C ALA A 26 1.70 7.83 -6.23
N ALA A 27 2.17 9.04 -5.91
CA ALA A 27 1.32 10.11 -5.38
C ALA A 27 0.28 10.63 -6.39
N SER A 28 0.56 10.53 -7.70
CA SER A 28 -0.36 10.98 -8.75
C SER A 28 -1.47 9.97 -9.07
N CYS A 29 -1.29 8.69 -8.69
CA CYS A 29 -2.29 7.65 -8.97
C CYS A 29 -3.54 7.75 -8.07
N ASP A 30 -3.42 8.31 -6.87
CA ASP A 30 -4.50 8.32 -5.87
C ASP A 30 -5.63 9.32 -6.19
N THR A 31 -5.40 10.23 -7.12
CA THR A 31 -6.42 11.19 -7.60
C THR A 31 -7.28 10.66 -8.74
N LEU A 32 -6.95 9.48 -9.25
CA LEU A 32 -7.65 8.86 -10.38
C LEU A 32 -8.86 8.02 -9.91
N GLU A 33 -9.78 7.75 -10.84
CA GLU A 33 -10.84 6.75 -10.62
C GLU A 33 -10.23 5.37 -10.29
N PRO A 34 -10.93 4.51 -9.52
CA PRO A 34 -10.34 3.29 -8.95
C PRO A 34 -9.62 2.38 -9.94
N CYS A 35 -10.21 2.13 -11.10
CA CYS A 35 -9.58 1.28 -12.12
C CYS A 35 -8.34 1.96 -12.72
N ALA A 36 -8.41 3.25 -12.99
CA ALA A 36 -7.28 4.03 -13.50
C ALA A 36 -6.17 4.14 -12.46
N ALA A 37 -6.51 4.37 -11.18
CA ALA A 37 -5.57 4.38 -10.07
C ALA A 37 -4.84 3.05 -9.92
N LYS A 38 -5.57 1.93 -10.00
CA LYS A 38 -5.00 0.59 -9.92
C LYS A 38 -4.08 0.29 -11.11
N ALA A 39 -4.48 0.67 -12.33
CA ALA A 39 -3.65 0.53 -13.51
C ALA A 39 -2.36 1.35 -13.38
N CYS A 40 -2.46 2.60 -12.94
CA CYS A 40 -1.32 3.50 -12.70
C CYS A 40 -0.32 2.89 -11.69
N ARG A 41 -0.79 2.32 -10.57
CA ARG A 41 0.08 1.65 -9.58
C ARG A 41 0.76 0.41 -10.17
N LEU A 42 0.02 -0.41 -10.94
CA LEU A 42 0.61 -1.56 -11.62
C LEU A 42 1.70 -1.14 -12.62
N ASP A 43 1.49 -0.05 -13.36
CA ASP A 43 2.50 0.47 -14.29
C ASP A 43 3.76 0.93 -13.56
N ALA A 44 3.63 1.57 -12.38
CA ALA A 44 4.75 1.95 -11.52
C ALA A 44 5.49 0.72 -10.96
N ASP A 45 4.76 -0.30 -10.49
CA ASP A 45 5.35 -1.55 -9.98
C ASP A 45 6.08 -2.32 -11.10
N ILE A 46 5.54 -2.34 -12.32
CA ILE A 46 6.18 -2.92 -13.51
C ILE A 46 7.50 -2.20 -13.79
N ALA A 47 7.50 -0.88 -13.79
CA ALA A 47 8.72 -0.10 -13.99
C ALA A 47 9.78 -0.41 -12.92
N GLN A 48 9.36 -0.53 -11.66
CA GLN A 48 10.25 -0.89 -10.55
C GLN A 48 10.80 -2.32 -10.68
N ALA A 49 9.94 -3.29 -11.05
CA ALA A 49 10.36 -4.69 -11.24
C ALA A 49 11.36 -4.81 -12.39
N LYS A 50 11.16 -4.06 -13.49
CA LYS A 50 12.11 -3.95 -14.61
C LYS A 50 13.44 -3.39 -14.16
N ALA A 51 13.45 -2.28 -13.41
CA ALA A 51 14.65 -1.65 -12.92
C ALA A 51 15.47 -2.55 -11.98
N LYS A 52 14.78 -3.42 -11.19
CA LYS A 52 15.41 -4.40 -10.29
C LYS A 52 15.78 -5.74 -10.97
N GLY A 53 15.45 -5.94 -12.25
CA GLY A 53 15.66 -7.20 -12.95
C GLY A 53 14.85 -8.37 -12.41
N ASN A 54 13.75 -8.12 -11.68
CA ASN A 54 12.91 -9.15 -11.10
C ASN A 54 11.91 -9.70 -12.13
N THR A 55 12.36 -10.63 -12.96
CA THR A 55 11.58 -11.20 -14.07
C THR A 55 10.33 -11.94 -13.61
N ARG A 56 10.38 -12.62 -12.44
CA ARG A 56 9.21 -13.35 -11.90
C ARG A 56 8.11 -12.39 -11.45
N GLN A 57 8.47 -11.32 -10.75
CA GLN A 57 7.54 -10.29 -10.34
C GLN A 57 6.99 -9.55 -11.55
N LEU A 58 7.84 -9.22 -12.52
CA LEU A 58 7.44 -8.57 -13.77
C LEU A 58 6.34 -9.36 -14.49
N ALA A 59 6.54 -10.66 -14.71
CA ALA A 59 5.55 -11.50 -15.40
C ALA A 59 4.19 -11.55 -14.67
N SER A 60 4.19 -11.53 -13.32
CA SER A 60 2.93 -11.50 -12.56
C SER A 60 2.22 -10.13 -12.62
N LEU A 61 2.98 -9.05 -12.59
CA LEU A 61 2.44 -7.69 -12.70
C LEU A 61 1.90 -7.40 -14.09
N GLU A 62 2.56 -7.84 -15.15
CA GLU A 62 2.10 -7.70 -16.53
C GLU A 62 0.78 -8.46 -16.77
N ARG A 63 0.61 -9.66 -16.19
CA ARG A 63 -0.69 -10.36 -16.21
C ARG A 63 -1.77 -9.56 -15.48
N ALA A 64 -1.46 -9.09 -14.25
CA ALA A 64 -2.40 -8.27 -13.50
C ALA A 64 -2.78 -6.99 -14.26
N ARG A 65 -1.84 -6.40 -15.00
CA ARG A 65 -2.09 -5.22 -15.84
C ARG A 65 -2.99 -5.55 -17.03
N ALA A 66 -2.81 -6.70 -17.67
CA ALA A 66 -3.67 -7.16 -18.77
C ALA A 66 -5.12 -7.39 -18.30
N GLU A 67 -5.33 -7.93 -17.10
CA GLU A 67 -6.66 -8.14 -16.50
C GLU A 67 -7.40 -6.84 -16.22
N MET A 68 -6.73 -5.68 -16.24
CA MET A 68 -7.37 -4.38 -16.03
C MET A 68 -8.37 -3.98 -17.13
N VAL A 69 -8.35 -4.66 -18.28
CA VAL A 69 -9.37 -4.49 -19.34
C VAL A 69 -10.79 -4.82 -18.83
N HIS A 70 -10.89 -5.70 -17.83
CA HIS A 70 -12.16 -6.10 -17.21
C HIS A 70 -12.48 -5.31 -15.93
N CYS A 71 -11.69 -4.28 -15.59
CA CYS A 71 -11.92 -3.48 -14.41
C CYS A 71 -13.22 -2.66 -14.57
N ASN A 72 -13.98 -2.60 -13.47
CA ASN A 72 -15.20 -1.83 -13.39
C ASN A 72 -15.21 -1.04 -12.07
N ASP A 73 -15.22 0.29 -12.18
CA ASP A 73 -15.17 1.19 -11.02
C ASP A 73 -16.36 1.02 -10.09
N ASP A 74 -17.57 0.89 -10.64
CA ASP A 74 -18.78 0.67 -9.85
C ASP A 74 -18.73 -0.67 -9.12
N GLY A 75 -18.22 -1.71 -9.79
CA GLY A 75 -18.00 -3.01 -9.19
C GLY A 75 -17.00 -2.97 -8.05
N LEU A 76 -15.93 -2.19 -8.15
CA LEU A 76 -14.96 -1.99 -7.07
C LEU A 76 -15.57 -1.22 -5.90
N LYS A 77 -16.26 -0.12 -6.16
CA LYS A 77 -16.98 0.68 -5.16
C LYS A 77 -18.01 -0.18 -4.41
N GLN A 78 -18.78 -0.99 -5.12
CA GLN A 78 -19.76 -1.89 -4.54
C GLN A 78 -19.11 -2.99 -3.67
N LYS A 79 -18.03 -3.61 -4.14
CA LYS A 79 -17.26 -4.59 -3.35
C LYS A 79 -16.75 -3.99 -2.05
N ARG A 80 -16.20 -2.78 -2.09
CA ARG A 80 -15.74 -2.07 -0.90
C ARG A 80 -16.90 -1.79 0.07
N LYS A 81 -18.03 -1.29 -0.44
CA LYS A 81 -19.22 -1.07 0.37
C LYS A 81 -19.65 -2.34 1.12
N VAL A 82 -19.76 -3.46 0.41
CA VAL A 82 -20.11 -4.75 1.01
C VAL A 82 -19.06 -5.20 2.05
N ALA A 83 -17.78 -4.99 1.77
CA ALA A 83 -16.70 -5.34 2.70
C ALA A 83 -16.79 -4.51 3.99
N LEU A 84 -17.04 -3.20 3.90
CA LEU A 84 -17.25 -2.32 5.06
C LEU A 84 -18.47 -2.73 5.88
N GLU A 85 -19.60 -3.02 5.23
CA GLU A 85 -20.79 -3.49 5.92
C GLU A 85 -20.56 -4.83 6.65
N GLN A 86 -19.80 -5.75 6.05
CA GLN A 86 -19.44 -7.02 6.70
C GLN A 86 -18.49 -6.79 7.89
N ALA A 87 -17.55 -5.90 7.75
CA ALA A 87 -16.63 -5.54 8.84
C ALA A 87 -17.38 -4.86 9.99
N GLN A 88 -18.34 -3.95 9.70
CA GLN A 88 -19.19 -3.34 10.71
C GLN A 88 -20.01 -4.39 11.47
N ARG A 89 -20.70 -5.30 10.75
CA ARG A 89 -21.43 -6.41 11.39
C ARG A 89 -20.53 -7.30 12.26
N ARG A 90 -19.24 -7.39 11.96
CA ARG A 90 -18.28 -8.10 12.80
C ARG A 90 -18.00 -7.33 14.09
N ILE A 91 -17.86 -6.02 14.02
CA ILE A 91 -17.69 -5.14 15.19
C ILE A 91 -18.89 -5.30 16.11
N ASP A 92 -20.11 -5.16 15.56
CA ASP A 92 -21.36 -5.25 16.33
C ASP A 92 -21.47 -6.59 17.09
N ARG A 93 -21.13 -7.70 16.42
CA ARG A 93 -21.09 -9.02 17.09
C ARG A 93 -20.05 -9.08 18.22
N ARG A 94 -18.87 -8.47 18.06
CA ARG A 94 -17.85 -8.44 19.10
C ARG A 94 -18.23 -7.53 20.27
N GLU A 95 -18.96 -6.48 20.04
CA GLU A 95 -19.51 -5.63 21.12
C GLU A 95 -20.55 -6.37 21.95
N VAL A 96 -21.45 -7.11 21.31
CA VAL A 96 -22.42 -7.96 22.01
C VAL A 96 -21.71 -9.06 22.82
N GLU A 97 -20.69 -9.70 22.25
CA GLU A 97 -19.87 -10.70 22.95
C GLU A 97 -19.17 -10.11 24.18
N LEU A 98 -18.59 -8.90 24.04
CA LEU A 98 -17.95 -8.21 25.14
C LEU A 98 -18.92 -7.93 26.28
N LYS A 99 -20.08 -7.33 25.99
CA LYS A 99 -21.13 -7.09 26.99
C LYS A 99 -21.56 -8.37 27.73
N LYS A 100 -21.70 -9.48 27.00
CA LYS A 100 -22.06 -10.78 27.58
C LYS A 100 -21.00 -11.31 28.56
N VAL A 101 -19.71 -11.18 28.20
CA VAL A 101 -18.64 -11.69 29.09
C VAL A 101 -18.36 -10.75 30.25
N GLU A 102 -18.58 -9.44 30.10
CA GLU A 102 -18.53 -8.46 31.20
C GLU A 102 -19.57 -8.81 32.27
N ALA A 103 -20.80 -9.13 31.86
CA ALA A 103 -21.85 -9.58 32.79
C ALA A 103 -21.49 -10.88 33.53
N SER A 104 -20.61 -11.71 32.98
CA SER A 104 -20.13 -12.95 33.64
C SER A 104 -19.06 -12.73 34.70
N GLY A 105 -18.48 -11.52 34.81
CA GLY A 105 -17.43 -11.17 35.77
C GLY A 105 -16.07 -11.85 35.54
N ASN A 106 -15.88 -12.60 34.45
CA ASN A 106 -14.63 -13.32 34.19
C ASN A 106 -13.62 -12.42 33.49
N ALA A 107 -12.66 -11.86 34.24
CA ALA A 107 -11.68 -10.92 33.77
C ALA A 107 -10.85 -11.44 32.57
N ALA A 108 -10.50 -12.73 32.53
CA ALA A 108 -9.72 -13.30 31.41
C ALA A 108 -10.53 -13.32 30.12
N LYS A 109 -11.84 -13.68 30.20
CA LYS A 109 -12.75 -13.65 29.04
C LYS A 109 -12.98 -12.23 28.57
N VAL A 110 -13.16 -11.27 29.48
CA VAL A 110 -13.32 -9.85 29.15
C VAL A 110 -12.11 -9.34 28.37
N LYS A 111 -10.89 -9.56 28.90
CA LYS A 111 -9.64 -9.16 28.21
C LYS A 111 -9.50 -9.78 26.80
N LYS A 112 -9.92 -11.05 26.62
CA LYS A 112 -9.93 -11.69 25.31
C LYS A 112 -10.95 -11.04 24.36
N ALA A 113 -12.17 -10.78 24.83
CA ALA A 113 -13.22 -10.14 24.02
C ALA A 113 -12.85 -8.72 23.61
N GLN A 114 -12.22 -7.95 24.50
CA GLN A 114 -11.68 -6.60 24.17
C GLN A 114 -10.65 -6.65 23.05
N ARG A 115 -9.68 -7.58 23.09
CA ARG A 115 -8.71 -7.75 22.00
C ARG A 115 -9.37 -8.13 20.67
N ASN A 116 -10.40 -8.99 20.72
CA ASN A 116 -11.15 -9.39 19.54
C ASN A 116 -11.91 -8.20 18.91
N LEU A 117 -12.51 -7.35 19.74
CA LEU A 117 -13.18 -6.13 19.29
C LEU A 117 -12.19 -5.15 18.67
N GLU A 118 -11.05 -4.92 19.32
CA GLU A 118 -9.99 -4.06 18.79
C GLU A 118 -9.49 -4.56 17.43
N SER A 119 -9.26 -5.88 17.29
CA SER A 119 -8.86 -6.48 16.01
C SER A 119 -9.91 -6.27 14.92
N ALA A 120 -11.20 -6.38 15.26
CA ALA A 120 -12.29 -6.14 14.31
C ALA A 120 -12.33 -4.66 13.85
N ARG A 121 -12.12 -3.73 14.78
CA ARG A 121 -12.05 -2.28 14.48
C ARG A 121 -10.85 -1.94 13.61
N LYS A 122 -9.68 -2.53 13.87
CA LYS A 122 -8.49 -2.39 13.01
C LYS A 122 -8.76 -2.89 11.60
N ALA A 123 -9.39 -4.06 11.46
CA ALA A 123 -9.73 -4.60 10.14
C ALA A 123 -10.70 -3.70 9.35
N TYR A 124 -11.66 -3.07 10.02
CA TYR A 124 -12.54 -2.09 9.39
C TYR A 124 -11.75 -0.87 8.89
N ALA A 125 -10.90 -0.30 9.75
CA ALA A 125 -10.07 0.86 9.40
C ALA A 125 -9.10 0.58 8.24
N GLU A 126 -8.57 -0.64 8.13
CA GLU A 126 -7.72 -1.05 6.99
C GLU A 126 -8.52 -1.06 5.67
N ILE A 127 -9.76 -1.57 5.67
CA ILE A 127 -10.63 -1.52 4.48
C ILE A 127 -10.95 -0.07 4.12
N GLU A 128 -11.22 0.78 5.11
CA GLU A 128 -11.55 2.19 4.91
C GLU A 128 -10.38 2.98 4.32
N LYS A 129 -9.15 2.70 4.74
CA LYS A 129 -7.93 3.37 4.26
C LYS A 129 -7.37 2.77 2.97
N SER A 130 -7.71 1.51 2.66
CA SER A 130 -7.19 0.87 1.46
C SER A 130 -7.66 1.61 0.22
N PRO A 131 -6.76 1.94 -0.71
CA PRO A 131 -7.16 2.45 -2.01
C PRO A 131 -7.98 1.37 -2.75
N LEU A 132 -8.97 1.81 -3.51
CA LEU A 132 -9.79 0.94 -4.36
C LEU A 132 -8.98 0.33 -5.50
#